data_cd0a636dc6a8e0b84ab2c6b4aed16d70
#
_entry.id   cd0a636dc6a8e0b84ab2c6b4aed16d70
#
_cell.length_a   1.000
_cell.length_b   1.000
_cell.length_c   1.000
_cell.angle_alpha   90.00
_cell.angle_beta   90.00
_cell.angle_gamma   90.00
#
_symmetry.space_group_name_H-M   'P 1'
#
loop_
_entity.id
_entity.type
_entity.pdbx_description
1 polymer ?
#
loop_
_entity_poly.entity_id
_entity_poly.type
_entity_poly.pdbx_seq_one_letter_code
_entity_poly.pdbx_strand_id
1 'polypeptide(L)'
;MDSRRSFLKKTAFAAGLFALPRAKWLDHFLAGNMQLIRQNVGYFTESGGTIGWYIGKAGIVVVDTQFPAQAGHLIEQIREKSDRRIDLLLNTHHHGDHTGGNIAFKGIVEKVVAHANSRTNQEQAAVAREAEAQQLYPDTTYETR
;
A
#
# COMPACT_ATOMS: atom_id res chain seq x y z
N MET A 1 10.86 58.67 16.73
CA MET A 1 10.56 58.20 15.35
C MET A 1 11.39 56.96 15.07
N ASP A 2 10.85 55.78 15.27
CA ASP A 2 11.58 54.52 15.00
C ASP A 2 11.75 54.36 13.49
N SER A 3 12.99 54.15 13.07
CA SER A 3 13.36 54.06 11.66
C SER A 3 12.81 52.74 11.07
N ARG A 4 12.39 52.77 9.80
CA ARG A 4 11.92 51.58 9.04
C ARG A 4 12.88 50.37 9.10
N ARG A 5 14.15 50.60 9.42
CA ARG A 5 15.18 49.56 9.62
C ARG A 5 15.00 48.79 10.94
N SER A 6 14.43 49.37 12.01
CA SER A 6 14.22 48.67 13.26
C SER A 6 13.00 47.77 13.23
N PHE A 7 11.99 48.12 12.40
CA PHE A 7 10.83 47.31 12.15
C PHE A 7 11.17 46.00 11.42
N LEU A 8 12.02 46.09 10.35
CA LEU A 8 12.47 44.91 9.60
C LEU A 8 13.34 43.95 10.42
N LYS A 9 14.06 44.43 11.41
CA LYS A 9 14.85 43.58 12.33
C LYS A 9 14.00 42.82 13.35
N LYS A 10 12.81 43.32 13.69
CA LYS A 10 11.90 42.68 14.63
C LYS A 10 10.97 41.66 13.95
N THR A 11 10.77 41.77 12.64
CA THR A 11 9.97 40.79 11.86
C THR A 11 10.77 39.61 11.29
N ALA A 12 12.11 39.67 11.33
CA ALA A 12 12.96 38.58 10.84
C ALA A 12 13.10 37.39 11.81
N PHE A 13 12.44 37.43 12.97
CA PHE A 13 12.58 36.38 14.02
C PHE A 13 11.36 35.44 14.11
N ALA A 14 10.43 35.51 13.17
CA ALA A 14 9.23 34.66 13.19
C ALA A 14 9.10 33.75 11.96
N ALA A 15 10.15 33.61 11.15
CA ALA A 15 10.20 32.59 10.10
C ALA A 15 11.13 31.42 10.51
N GLY A 16 11.00 30.96 11.75
CA GLY A 16 11.37 29.61 12.09
C GLY A 16 10.38 28.71 11.36
N LEU A 17 10.77 28.14 10.21
CA LEU A 17 10.10 26.97 9.67
C LEU A 17 10.18 25.90 10.78
N PHE A 18 9.16 25.85 11.62
CA PHE A 18 8.84 24.63 12.33
C PHE A 18 8.49 23.63 11.22
N ALA A 19 9.47 22.84 10.80
CA ALA A 19 9.24 21.55 10.22
C ALA A 19 8.55 20.73 11.31
N LEU A 20 7.25 20.94 11.46
CA LEU A 20 6.41 20.05 12.28
C LEU A 20 6.64 18.65 11.68
N PRO A 21 7.04 17.67 12.50
CA PRO A 21 7.10 16.31 12.02
C PRO A 21 5.73 16.04 11.41
N ARG A 22 5.73 15.63 10.13
CA ARG A 22 4.51 15.28 9.40
C ARG A 22 3.75 14.33 10.30
N ALA A 23 2.63 14.81 10.84
CA ALA A 23 1.98 14.08 11.90
C ALA A 23 1.37 12.82 11.31
N LYS A 24 1.78 11.64 11.77
CA LYS A 24 1.29 10.34 11.30
C LYS A 24 -0.25 10.27 11.23
N TRP A 25 -0.95 11.04 12.11
CA TRP A 25 -2.40 11.13 12.08
C TRP A 25 -2.94 11.76 10.79
N LEU A 26 -2.19 12.67 10.14
CA LEU A 26 -2.62 13.29 8.89
C LEU A 26 -2.51 12.28 7.73
N ASP A 27 -1.44 11.48 7.71
CA ASP A 27 -1.29 10.43 6.72
C ASP A 27 -2.40 9.37 6.89
N HIS A 28 -2.73 9.00 8.12
CA HIS A 28 -3.85 8.10 8.42
C HIS A 28 -5.23 8.70 8.03
N PHE A 29 -5.41 10.00 8.19
CA PHE A 29 -6.65 10.68 7.80
C PHE A 29 -6.81 10.80 6.28
N LEU A 30 -5.71 10.87 5.53
CA LEU A 30 -5.68 10.97 4.07
C LEU A 30 -5.64 9.60 3.39
N ALA A 31 -5.26 8.55 4.11
CA ALA A 31 -5.22 7.19 3.60
C ALA A 31 -6.64 6.65 3.35
N GLY A 32 -6.77 5.77 2.36
CA GLY A 32 -8.00 5.02 2.16
C GLY A 32 -8.37 4.19 3.39
N ASN A 33 -9.64 3.88 3.56
CA ASN A 33 -10.13 3.07 4.66
C ASN A 33 -10.67 1.73 4.19
N MET A 34 -10.47 0.70 5.02
CA MET A 34 -11.11 -0.60 4.83
C MET A 34 -12.62 -0.47 4.95
N GLN A 35 -13.35 -0.83 3.91
CA GLN A 35 -14.80 -0.83 3.85
C GLN A 35 -15.32 -2.27 3.99
N LEU A 36 -16.25 -2.49 4.92
CA LEU A 36 -16.88 -3.79 5.12
C LEU A 36 -18.04 -3.96 4.14
N ILE A 37 -18.02 -5.04 3.35
CA ILE A 37 -19.15 -5.45 2.50
C ILE A 37 -20.09 -6.35 3.31
N ARG A 38 -19.53 -7.42 3.88
CA ARG A 38 -20.30 -8.42 4.61
C ARG A 38 -19.40 -9.23 5.54
N GLN A 39 -19.81 -9.38 6.80
CA GLN A 39 -19.11 -10.18 7.80
C GLN A 39 -17.60 -9.89 7.86
N ASN A 40 -16.79 -10.71 7.24
CA ASN A 40 -15.33 -10.68 7.27
C ASN A 40 -14.72 -10.31 5.91
N VAL A 41 -15.53 -9.88 4.95
CA VAL A 41 -15.12 -9.53 3.58
C VAL A 41 -15.36 -8.05 3.35
N GLY A 42 -14.40 -7.41 2.74
CA GLY A 42 -14.51 -6.00 2.38
C GLY A 42 -13.56 -5.60 1.26
N TYR A 43 -13.44 -4.33 1.08
CA TYR A 43 -12.54 -3.74 0.10
C TYR A 43 -11.82 -2.52 0.67
N PHE A 44 -10.77 -2.11 -0.01
CA PHE A 44 -9.98 -0.92 0.28
C PHE A 44 -9.68 -0.20 -1.04
N THR A 45 -9.88 1.09 -1.08
CA THR A 45 -9.54 1.93 -2.24
C THR A 45 -8.88 3.21 -1.78
N GLU A 46 -7.82 3.60 -2.46
CA GLU A 46 -7.13 4.87 -2.24
C GLU A 46 -6.62 5.43 -3.57
N SER A 47 -5.71 4.72 -4.24
CA SER A 47 -5.17 5.11 -5.54
C SER A 47 -4.93 3.86 -6.39
N GLY A 48 -5.39 3.90 -7.64
CA GLY A 48 -5.31 2.76 -8.55
C GLY A 48 -6.54 1.86 -8.47
N GLY A 49 -6.33 0.54 -8.53
CA GLY A 49 -7.38 -0.46 -8.46
C GLY A 49 -8.05 -0.59 -7.09
N THR A 50 -8.87 -1.58 -6.92
CA THR A 50 -9.50 -1.94 -5.64
C THR A 50 -8.78 -3.13 -5.03
N ILE A 51 -8.50 -3.10 -3.73
CA ILE A 51 -7.99 -4.25 -2.99
C ILE A 51 -9.15 -4.93 -2.29
N GLY A 52 -9.35 -6.23 -2.52
CA GLY A 52 -10.25 -7.05 -1.73
C GLY A 52 -9.57 -7.60 -0.48
N TRP A 53 -10.31 -7.77 0.61
CA TRP A 53 -9.78 -8.41 1.82
C TRP A 53 -10.79 -9.31 2.50
N TYR A 54 -10.28 -10.36 3.12
CA TYR A 54 -10.98 -11.24 4.04
C TYR A 54 -10.15 -11.41 5.30
N ILE A 55 -10.76 -11.22 6.48
CA ILE A 55 -10.13 -11.44 7.78
C ILE A 55 -11.06 -12.32 8.62
N GLY A 56 -10.74 -13.59 8.78
CA GLY A 56 -11.60 -14.54 9.49
C GLY A 56 -10.83 -15.64 10.19
N LYS A 57 -11.56 -16.54 10.83
CA LYS A 57 -10.97 -17.67 11.55
C LYS A 57 -10.17 -18.60 10.64
N ALA A 58 -10.59 -18.76 9.38
CA ALA A 58 -9.95 -19.61 8.40
C ALA A 58 -8.62 -19.03 7.86
N GLY A 59 -8.43 -17.72 7.94
CA GLY A 59 -7.23 -17.06 7.43
C GLY A 59 -7.43 -15.57 7.15
N ILE A 60 -6.38 -14.96 6.63
CA ILE A 60 -6.37 -13.60 6.09
C ILE A 60 -6.01 -13.69 4.62
N VAL A 61 -6.88 -13.17 3.75
CA VAL A 61 -6.67 -13.16 2.31
C VAL A 61 -6.75 -11.72 1.80
N VAL A 62 -5.82 -11.36 0.93
CA VAL A 62 -5.80 -10.08 0.22
C VAL A 62 -5.86 -10.37 -1.28
N VAL A 63 -6.64 -9.58 -2.01
CA VAL A 63 -6.78 -9.68 -3.46
C VAL A 63 -6.38 -8.35 -4.07
N ASP A 64 -5.30 -8.37 -4.85
CA ASP A 64 -4.59 -7.22 -5.41
C ASP A 64 -3.97 -6.30 -4.35
N THR A 65 -3.20 -5.27 -4.77
CA THR A 65 -2.37 -4.51 -3.83
C THR A 65 -2.25 -3.02 -4.14
N GLN A 66 -2.79 -2.54 -5.24
CA GLN A 66 -2.55 -1.18 -5.72
C GLN A 66 -1.03 -0.90 -5.84
N PHE A 67 -0.57 0.17 -5.20
CA PHE A 67 0.84 0.56 -5.15
C PHE A 67 1.44 0.39 -3.75
N PRO A 68 2.76 0.48 -3.56
CA PRO A 68 3.41 0.17 -2.28
C PRO A 68 2.90 0.97 -1.08
N ALA A 69 2.61 2.26 -1.26
CA ALA A 69 2.08 3.11 -0.19
C ALA A 69 0.67 2.66 0.24
N GLN A 70 -0.22 2.41 -0.71
CA GLN A 70 -1.60 1.97 -0.47
C GLN A 70 -1.63 0.58 0.19
N ALA A 71 -0.79 -0.33 -0.31
CA ALA A 71 -0.60 -1.64 0.32
C ALA A 71 -0.15 -1.51 1.78
N GLY A 72 0.78 -0.58 2.07
CA GLY A 72 1.22 -0.27 3.43
C GLY A 72 0.07 0.19 4.33
N HIS A 73 -0.75 1.12 3.88
CA HIS A 73 -1.92 1.61 4.62
C HIS A 73 -2.95 0.49 4.91
N LEU A 74 -3.19 -0.39 3.93
CA LEU A 74 -4.05 -1.56 4.15
C LEU A 74 -3.44 -2.51 5.19
N ILE A 75 -2.14 -2.81 5.10
CA ILE A 75 -1.44 -3.71 6.03
C ILE A 75 -1.52 -3.18 7.47
N GLU A 76 -1.36 -1.87 7.68
CA GLU A 76 -1.52 -1.24 8.99
C GLU A 76 -2.92 -1.47 9.54
N GLN A 77 -3.97 -1.25 8.73
CA GLN A 77 -5.35 -1.46 9.14
C GLN A 77 -5.70 -2.96 9.36
N ILE A 78 -5.07 -3.88 8.63
CA ILE A 78 -5.20 -5.32 8.89
C ILE A 78 -4.58 -5.66 10.26
N ARG A 79 -3.41 -5.10 10.59
CA ARG A 79 -2.73 -5.33 11.86
C ARG A 79 -3.49 -4.79 13.06
N GLU A 80 -4.25 -3.73 12.91
CA GLU A 80 -5.18 -3.25 13.96
C GLU A 80 -6.28 -4.28 14.30
N LYS A 81 -6.60 -5.16 13.36
CA LYS A 81 -7.65 -6.19 13.51
C LYS A 81 -7.10 -7.57 13.86
N SER A 82 -5.85 -7.85 13.50
CA SER A 82 -5.25 -9.18 13.68
C SER A 82 -3.72 -9.12 13.62
N ASP A 83 -3.07 -9.74 14.61
CA ASP A 83 -1.60 -9.92 14.63
C ASP A 83 -1.14 -11.12 13.78
N ARG A 84 -2.07 -11.84 13.16
CA ARG A 84 -1.76 -13.02 12.36
C ARG A 84 -1.03 -12.63 11.08
N ARG A 85 -0.21 -13.54 10.56
CA ARG A 85 0.37 -13.46 9.24
C ARG A 85 -0.75 -13.50 8.18
N ILE A 86 -0.54 -12.81 7.07
CA ILE A 86 -1.45 -12.90 5.92
C ILE A 86 -1.19 -14.24 5.22
N ASP A 87 -2.23 -15.07 5.11
CA ASP A 87 -2.08 -16.41 4.57
C ASP A 87 -1.96 -16.39 3.05
N LEU A 88 -2.70 -15.49 2.37
CA LEU A 88 -2.76 -15.47 0.92
C LEU A 88 -2.87 -14.05 0.36
N LEU A 89 -2.01 -13.76 -0.61
CA LEU A 89 -2.15 -12.65 -1.54
C LEU A 89 -2.46 -13.22 -2.93
N LEU A 90 -3.55 -12.80 -3.52
CA LEU A 90 -3.98 -13.23 -4.84
C LEU A 90 -3.97 -12.03 -5.79
N ASN A 91 -3.29 -12.16 -6.94
CA ASN A 91 -3.38 -11.16 -8.00
C ASN A 91 -4.37 -11.59 -9.06
N THR A 92 -5.32 -10.71 -9.36
CA THR A 92 -6.33 -10.95 -10.41
C THR A 92 -5.71 -10.90 -11.79
N HIS A 93 -4.79 -9.96 -12.02
CA HIS A 93 -4.06 -9.79 -13.28
C HIS A 93 -2.74 -9.03 -13.06
N HIS A 94 -2.00 -8.71 -14.12
CA HIS A 94 -0.62 -8.22 -14.06
C HIS A 94 -0.43 -6.70 -14.04
N HIS A 95 -1.48 -5.89 -14.15
CA HIS A 95 -1.32 -4.44 -14.21
C HIS A 95 -0.76 -3.86 -12.92
N GLY A 96 0.03 -2.78 -13.04
CA GLY A 96 0.76 -2.22 -11.92
C GLY A 96 -0.09 -1.64 -10.80
N ASP A 97 -1.29 -1.15 -11.10
CA ASP A 97 -2.29 -0.69 -10.12
C ASP A 97 -3.01 -1.83 -9.37
N HIS A 98 -2.65 -3.09 -9.67
CA HIS A 98 -3.11 -4.30 -8.99
C HIS A 98 -1.97 -5.09 -8.35
N THR A 99 -0.75 -4.97 -8.86
CA THR A 99 0.40 -5.79 -8.42
C THR A 99 1.59 -4.99 -7.89
N GLY A 100 1.62 -3.67 -8.14
CA GLY A 100 2.75 -2.83 -7.74
C GLY A 100 3.01 -2.81 -6.24
N GLY A 101 1.95 -2.96 -5.44
CA GLY A 101 2.04 -3.04 -3.98
C GLY A 101 2.43 -4.40 -3.43
N ASN A 102 2.60 -5.45 -4.24
CA ASN A 102 2.99 -6.78 -3.79
C ASN A 102 4.25 -6.74 -2.91
N ILE A 103 5.20 -5.89 -3.25
CA ILE A 103 6.48 -5.75 -2.53
C ILE A 103 6.29 -5.40 -1.05
N ALA A 104 5.23 -4.68 -0.68
CA ALA A 104 4.93 -4.36 0.72
C ALA A 104 4.57 -5.59 1.56
N PHE A 105 4.15 -6.69 0.92
CA PHE A 105 3.81 -7.96 1.57
C PHE A 105 5.01 -8.89 1.77
N LYS A 106 6.21 -8.50 1.30
CA LYS A 106 7.42 -9.33 1.42
C LYS A 106 7.72 -9.64 2.90
N GLY A 107 7.81 -10.93 3.22
CA GLY A 107 8.08 -11.41 4.58
C GLY A 107 6.87 -11.45 5.52
N ILE A 108 5.71 -10.91 5.12
CA ILE A 108 4.49 -10.89 5.95
C ILE A 108 3.33 -11.70 5.34
N VAL A 109 3.42 -12.07 4.09
CA VAL A 109 2.49 -13.02 3.45
C VAL A 109 3.11 -14.41 3.39
N GLU A 110 2.29 -15.44 3.51
CA GLU A 110 2.74 -16.83 3.39
C GLU A 110 2.86 -17.26 1.93
N LYS A 111 1.87 -16.91 1.11
CA LYS A 111 1.80 -17.33 -0.29
C LYS A 111 1.26 -16.23 -1.18
N VAL A 112 1.86 -16.05 -2.36
CA VAL A 112 1.39 -15.16 -3.42
C VAL A 112 0.95 -15.99 -4.61
N VAL A 113 -0.32 -15.87 -5.00
CA VAL A 113 -0.94 -16.69 -6.06
C VAL A 113 -1.42 -15.82 -7.21
N ALA A 114 -1.15 -16.26 -8.44
CA ALA A 114 -1.71 -15.67 -9.65
C ALA A 114 -1.82 -16.70 -10.78
N HIS A 115 -2.54 -16.35 -11.84
CA HIS A 115 -2.47 -17.10 -13.09
C HIS A 115 -1.05 -17.06 -13.69
N ALA A 116 -0.57 -18.15 -14.29
CA ALA A 116 0.78 -18.26 -14.86
C ALA A 116 1.11 -17.09 -15.81
N ASN A 117 0.18 -16.73 -16.70
CA ASN A 117 0.37 -15.59 -17.61
C ASN A 117 0.49 -14.26 -16.87
N SER A 118 -0.22 -14.09 -15.72
CA SER A 118 -0.09 -12.88 -14.92
C SER A 118 1.32 -12.75 -14.36
N ARG A 119 1.90 -13.82 -13.84
CA ARG A 119 3.29 -13.84 -13.36
C ARG A 119 4.25 -13.48 -14.49
N THR A 120 4.17 -14.16 -15.63
CA THR A 120 5.04 -13.89 -16.80
C THR A 120 4.98 -12.42 -17.22
N ASN A 121 3.77 -11.85 -17.28
CA ASN A 121 3.59 -10.45 -17.68
C ASN A 121 4.13 -9.47 -16.61
N GLN A 122 4.03 -9.79 -15.32
CA GLN A 122 4.66 -9.01 -14.25
C GLN A 122 6.18 -8.99 -14.40
N GLU A 123 6.80 -10.15 -14.65
CA GLU A 123 8.25 -10.29 -14.85
C GLU A 123 8.71 -9.48 -16.07
N GLN A 124 8.04 -9.60 -17.20
CA GLN A 124 8.35 -8.83 -18.42
C GLN A 124 8.20 -7.32 -18.22
N ALA A 125 7.14 -6.89 -17.54
CA ALA A 125 6.91 -5.47 -17.26
C ALA A 125 7.96 -4.89 -16.29
N ALA A 126 8.47 -5.68 -15.36
CA ALA A 126 9.53 -5.26 -14.44
C ALA A 126 10.88 -5.13 -15.15
N VAL A 127 11.25 -6.11 -15.98
CA VAL A 127 12.46 -6.05 -16.82
C VAL A 127 12.45 -4.82 -17.72
N ALA A 128 11.33 -4.55 -18.39
CA ALA A 128 11.20 -3.38 -19.26
C ALA A 128 11.35 -2.03 -18.54
N ARG A 129 11.23 -1.99 -17.22
CA ARG A 129 11.34 -0.81 -16.35
C ARG A 129 12.59 -0.80 -15.47
N GLU A 130 13.45 -1.82 -15.58
CA GLU A 130 14.61 -2.03 -14.68
C GLU A 130 14.21 -2.02 -13.19
N ALA A 131 13.08 -2.65 -12.87
CA ALA A 131 12.43 -2.58 -11.56
C ALA A 131 12.24 -3.95 -10.89
N GLU A 132 12.98 -4.99 -11.29
CA GLU A 132 12.83 -6.37 -10.79
C GLU A 132 13.05 -6.46 -9.28
N ALA A 133 14.02 -5.70 -8.76
CA ALA A 133 14.32 -5.68 -7.32
C ALA A 133 13.20 -5.08 -6.46
N GLN A 134 12.27 -4.36 -7.08
CA GLN A 134 11.14 -3.70 -6.44
C GLN A 134 9.85 -4.54 -6.54
N GLN A 135 9.96 -5.82 -6.92
CA GLN A 135 8.81 -6.70 -7.12
C GLN A 135 8.77 -7.84 -6.10
N LEU A 136 7.57 -8.28 -5.80
CA LEU A 136 7.30 -9.58 -5.19
C LEU A 136 6.39 -10.35 -6.14
N TYR A 137 6.96 -11.31 -6.83
CA TYR A 137 6.23 -12.12 -7.80
C TYR A 137 5.42 -13.23 -7.12
N PRO A 138 4.34 -13.72 -7.77
CA PRO A 138 3.65 -14.93 -7.35
C PRO A 138 4.61 -16.12 -7.23
N ASP A 139 4.61 -16.78 -6.08
CA ASP A 139 5.36 -18.01 -5.84
C ASP A 139 4.58 -19.26 -6.26
N THR A 140 3.27 -19.14 -6.35
CA THR A 140 2.35 -20.19 -6.76
C THR A 140 1.52 -19.73 -7.95
N THR A 141 1.47 -20.53 -9.00
CA THR A 141 0.67 -20.21 -10.19
C THR A 141 -0.33 -21.31 -10.50
N TYR A 142 -1.41 -20.91 -11.15
CA TYR A 142 -2.41 -21.83 -11.71
C TYR A 142 -2.63 -21.55 -13.19
N GLU A 143 -3.13 -22.55 -13.91
CA GLU A 143 -3.56 -22.46 -15.29
C GLU A 143 -5.01 -22.92 -15.36
N THR A 144 -5.85 -22.14 -16.06
CA THR A 144 -7.22 -22.56 -16.42
C THR A 144 -7.21 -23.07 -17.84
N ARG A 145 -7.93 -24.15 -18.08
CA ARG A 145 -8.14 -24.71 -19.43
C ARG A 145 -9.37 -24.08 -20.06
#